data_b00570e1f16fce72dea8eaa6d3cb8e1a
#
_entry.id   b00570e1f16fce72dea8eaa6d3cb8e1a
#
_cell.length_a   1.000
_cell.length_b   1.000
_cell.length_c   1.000
_cell.angle_alpha   90.00
_cell.angle_beta   90.00
_cell.angle_gamma   90.00
#
_symmetry.space_group_name_H-M   'P 1'
#
loop_
_entity.id
_entity.type
_entity.pdbx_description
1 polymer ?
#
loop_
_entity_poly.entity_id
_entity_poly.type
_entity_poly.pdbx_seq_one_letter_code
_entity_poly.pdbx_strand_id
1 'polypeptide(L)'
;MRTAVIPAAGMGTRFLPATLATPKELLPIYDTPALQFGIDEAIQAGIERIIVVTSRAKPSIEAYIAAASTPSVEVIVVYQDSPRGLGHAIWCARDAVDGEPFAVLLPDEIMGDASLLTALVKLYERTNKSSIGLKKVAMSEVVHYGNVSVAALSSGNVASISQVIEKPSPSEVVSDLVIIGRYVFAPNVFDNLAVLTAGANGELQLTDSLQVLAQADSLVGIVSDITRYDPGTPMGVLRAAIDISLTRNDVGPQLQSWLEAKFRK
;
A
#
# COMPACT_ATOMS: atom_id res chain seq x y z
N MET A 1 10.49 10.36 10.33
CA MET A 1 10.54 9.92 8.90
C MET A 1 9.94 11.01 8.03
N ARG A 2 10.66 11.43 6.98
CA ARG A 2 10.26 12.59 6.18
C ARG A 2 9.56 12.22 4.87
N THR A 3 9.94 11.09 4.28
CA THR A 3 9.60 10.75 2.88
C THR A 3 8.68 9.53 2.78
N ALA A 4 7.68 9.60 1.89
CA ALA A 4 6.86 8.46 1.48
C ALA A 4 6.87 8.27 -0.03
N VAL A 5 6.75 7.04 -0.49
CA VAL A 5 6.61 6.65 -1.90
C VAL A 5 5.23 6.03 -2.12
N ILE A 6 4.49 6.50 -3.12
CA ILE A 6 3.18 5.96 -3.52
C ILE A 6 3.31 5.44 -4.96
N PRO A 7 3.40 4.11 -5.16
CA PRO A 7 3.50 3.51 -6.49
C PRO A 7 2.13 3.49 -7.19
N ALA A 8 1.98 4.31 -8.23
CA ALA A 8 0.74 4.54 -8.98
C ALA A 8 0.87 4.27 -10.50
N ALA A 9 1.89 3.48 -10.90
CA ALA A 9 2.17 3.21 -12.32
C ALA A 9 1.40 2.01 -12.91
N GLY A 10 0.74 1.19 -12.08
CA GLY A 10 0.07 -0.05 -12.48
C GLY A 10 -1.06 0.18 -13.50
N MET A 11 -1.26 -0.75 -14.45
CA MET A 11 -2.17 -0.57 -15.59
C MET A 11 -3.68 -0.64 -15.26
N GLY A 12 -4.06 -1.15 -14.10
CA GLY A 12 -5.47 -1.18 -13.66
C GLY A 12 -6.38 -2.07 -14.50
N THR A 13 -5.88 -3.16 -15.09
CA THR A 13 -6.61 -4.03 -16.03
C THR A 13 -7.88 -4.66 -15.47
N ARG A 14 -7.95 -4.85 -14.15
CA ARG A 14 -9.15 -5.38 -13.45
C ARG A 14 -10.36 -4.45 -13.53
N PHE A 15 -10.14 -3.17 -13.86
CA PHE A 15 -11.17 -2.14 -13.93
C PHE A 15 -11.61 -1.81 -15.36
N LEU A 16 -11.16 -2.56 -16.35
CA LEU A 16 -11.64 -2.36 -17.71
C LEU A 16 -13.16 -2.56 -17.79
N PRO A 17 -13.88 -1.67 -18.53
CA PRO A 17 -13.37 -0.63 -19.42
C PRO A 17 -13.11 0.75 -18.75
N ALA A 18 -13.41 0.94 -17.45
CA ALA A 18 -13.28 2.24 -16.78
C ALA A 18 -11.85 2.82 -16.87
N THR A 19 -10.84 1.97 -16.75
CA THR A 19 -9.42 2.37 -16.80
C THR A 19 -8.88 2.61 -18.21
N LEU A 20 -9.70 2.56 -19.24
CA LEU A 20 -9.33 3.07 -20.57
C LEU A 20 -9.14 4.59 -20.57
N ALA A 21 -9.88 5.31 -19.74
CA ALA A 21 -9.87 6.76 -19.65
C ALA A 21 -9.33 7.31 -18.34
N THR A 22 -9.55 6.60 -17.22
CA THR A 22 -9.21 7.09 -15.87
C THR A 22 -8.29 6.07 -15.18
N PRO A 23 -7.08 6.47 -14.72
CA PRO A 23 -6.25 5.62 -13.90
C PRO A 23 -7.02 5.09 -12.67
N LYS A 24 -6.78 3.82 -12.30
CA LYS A 24 -7.48 3.21 -11.14
C LYS A 24 -7.28 4.02 -9.85
N GLU A 25 -6.13 4.65 -9.71
CA GLU A 25 -5.75 5.48 -8.57
C GLU A 25 -6.56 6.78 -8.47
N LEU A 26 -7.20 7.19 -9.58
CA LEU A 26 -8.09 8.36 -9.64
C LEU A 26 -9.58 7.97 -9.66
N LEU A 27 -9.91 6.68 -9.59
CA LEU A 27 -11.29 6.26 -9.40
C LEU A 27 -11.78 6.74 -8.02
N PRO A 28 -12.96 7.38 -7.96
CA PRO A 28 -13.44 7.92 -6.70
C PRO A 28 -13.98 6.82 -5.78
N ILE A 29 -13.61 6.94 -4.51
CA ILE A 29 -14.26 6.26 -3.40
C ILE A 29 -15.25 7.26 -2.84
N TYR A 30 -16.49 7.19 -3.25
CA TYR A 30 -17.52 8.23 -3.12
C TYR A 30 -17.14 9.51 -3.89
N ASP A 31 -16.50 10.50 -3.27
CA ASP A 31 -16.10 11.78 -3.88
C ASP A 31 -14.59 12.03 -3.90
N THR A 32 -13.82 11.12 -3.32
CA THR A 32 -12.37 11.27 -3.12
C THR A 32 -11.61 10.21 -3.91
N PRO A 33 -10.64 10.58 -4.77
CA PRO A 33 -9.79 9.61 -5.47
C PRO A 33 -9.03 8.69 -4.52
N ALA A 34 -8.86 7.41 -4.91
CA ALA A 34 -8.15 6.43 -4.08
C ALA A 34 -6.71 6.89 -3.71
N LEU A 35 -6.02 7.58 -4.62
CA LEU A 35 -4.69 8.16 -4.39
C LEU A 35 -4.69 9.17 -3.23
N GLN A 36 -5.75 9.97 -3.09
CA GLN A 36 -5.83 11.01 -2.05
C GLN A 36 -5.82 10.42 -0.64
N PHE A 37 -6.47 9.27 -0.44
CA PHE A 37 -6.43 8.60 0.88
C PHE A 37 -5.00 8.26 1.31
N GLY A 38 -4.15 7.81 0.38
CA GLY A 38 -2.74 7.55 0.68
C GLY A 38 -1.94 8.82 0.96
N ILE A 39 -2.22 9.90 0.25
CA ILE A 39 -1.63 11.22 0.49
C ILE A 39 -2.03 11.75 1.87
N ASP A 40 -3.32 11.72 2.19
CA ASP A 40 -3.85 12.20 3.48
C ASP A 40 -3.31 11.39 4.65
N GLU A 41 -3.21 10.06 4.52
CA GLU A 41 -2.62 9.19 5.53
C GLU A 41 -1.13 9.53 5.76
N ALA A 42 -0.36 9.74 4.68
CA ALA A 42 1.04 10.14 4.79
C ALA A 42 1.18 11.48 5.53
N ILE A 43 0.37 12.48 5.21
CA ILE A 43 0.34 13.78 5.89
C ILE A 43 -0.01 13.62 7.37
N GLN A 44 -1.04 12.83 7.70
CA GLN A 44 -1.44 12.55 9.09
C GLN A 44 -0.36 11.82 9.89
N ALA A 45 0.47 11.01 9.22
CA ALA A 45 1.63 10.35 9.84
C ALA A 45 2.86 11.27 9.99
N GLY A 46 2.77 12.54 9.57
CA GLY A 46 3.85 13.53 9.69
C GLY A 46 4.88 13.46 8.55
N ILE A 47 4.52 12.90 7.40
CA ILE A 47 5.36 12.91 6.19
C ILE A 47 5.32 14.30 5.56
N GLU A 48 6.48 14.81 5.17
CA GLU A 48 6.67 16.14 4.58
C GLU A 48 6.93 16.10 3.07
N ARG A 49 7.35 14.94 2.54
CA ARG A 49 7.65 14.74 1.12
C ARG A 49 7.03 13.44 0.62
N ILE A 50 6.23 13.51 -0.44
CA ILE A 50 5.57 12.36 -1.07
C ILE A 50 6.09 12.22 -2.50
N ILE A 51 6.59 11.03 -2.84
CA ILE A 51 7.05 10.68 -4.18
C ILE A 51 5.98 9.78 -4.80
N VAL A 52 5.26 10.29 -5.80
CA VAL A 52 4.29 9.49 -6.55
C VAL A 52 4.97 8.93 -7.79
N VAL A 53 5.08 7.60 -7.84
CA VAL A 53 5.64 6.90 -9.00
C VAL A 53 4.52 6.54 -9.95
N THR A 54 4.45 7.22 -11.09
CA THR A 54 3.42 7.03 -12.12
C THR A 54 4.03 6.65 -13.48
N SER A 55 3.26 6.67 -14.53
CA SER A 55 3.69 6.46 -15.92
C SER A 55 3.32 7.66 -16.77
N ARG A 56 4.17 8.00 -17.76
CA ARG A 56 3.83 9.05 -18.76
C ARG A 56 2.56 8.76 -19.54
N ALA A 57 2.12 7.51 -19.56
CA ALA A 57 0.81 7.12 -20.11
C ALA A 57 -0.38 7.55 -19.24
N LYS A 58 -0.15 8.08 -18.03
CA LYS A 58 -1.18 8.51 -17.06
C LYS A 58 -1.05 10.00 -16.70
N PRO A 59 -1.13 10.93 -17.67
CA PRO A 59 -0.91 12.36 -17.40
C PRO A 59 -1.94 12.96 -16.43
N SER A 60 -3.11 12.35 -16.29
CA SER A 60 -4.13 12.78 -15.35
C SER A 60 -3.72 12.65 -13.88
N ILE A 61 -2.81 11.73 -13.52
CA ILE A 61 -2.27 11.64 -12.15
C ILE A 61 -1.43 12.88 -11.85
N GLU A 62 -0.55 13.27 -12.76
CA GLU A 62 0.28 14.47 -12.61
C GLU A 62 -0.59 15.74 -12.54
N ALA A 63 -1.59 15.86 -13.42
CA ALA A 63 -2.53 16.96 -13.40
C ALA A 63 -3.33 17.03 -12.08
N TYR A 64 -3.74 15.88 -11.55
CA TYR A 64 -4.41 15.79 -10.25
C TYR A 64 -3.50 16.28 -9.12
N ILE A 65 -2.26 15.78 -9.05
CA ILE A 65 -1.29 16.18 -8.02
C ILE A 65 -1.04 17.70 -8.07
N ALA A 66 -0.85 18.26 -9.27
CA ALA A 66 -0.63 19.69 -9.43
C ALA A 66 -1.82 20.54 -8.95
N ALA A 67 -3.06 20.04 -9.14
CA ALA A 67 -4.28 20.73 -8.71
C ALA A 67 -4.58 20.54 -7.21
N ALA A 68 -4.24 19.37 -6.65
CA ALA A 68 -4.53 18.99 -5.26
C ALA A 68 -3.39 19.33 -4.28
N SER A 69 -2.29 19.91 -4.76
CA SER A 69 -1.11 20.21 -3.94
C SER A 69 -1.49 21.11 -2.76
N THR A 70 -1.05 20.70 -1.56
CA THR A 70 -1.19 21.48 -0.33
C THR A 70 0.16 22.10 0.03
N PRO A 71 0.20 23.35 0.57
CA PRO A 71 1.46 23.99 0.95
C PRO A 71 2.28 23.25 2.04
N SER A 72 1.63 22.30 2.73
CA SER A 72 2.23 21.59 3.88
C SER A 72 3.06 20.36 3.49
N VAL A 73 2.99 19.89 2.23
CA VAL A 73 3.71 18.71 1.78
C VAL A 73 4.26 18.92 0.38
N GLU A 74 5.52 18.54 0.18
CA GLU A 74 6.15 18.50 -1.14
C GLU A 74 5.73 17.20 -1.86
N VAL A 75 5.16 17.31 -3.08
CA VAL A 75 4.82 16.13 -3.89
C VAL A 75 5.68 16.11 -5.14
N ILE A 76 6.46 15.05 -5.31
CA ILE A 76 7.36 14.82 -6.44
C ILE A 76 6.77 13.70 -7.32
N VAL A 77 6.73 13.92 -8.63
CA VAL A 77 6.33 12.89 -9.60
C VAL A 77 7.58 12.25 -10.20
N VAL A 78 7.62 10.92 -10.16
CA VAL A 78 8.66 10.07 -10.77
C VAL A 78 7.99 9.09 -11.73
N TYR A 79 8.69 8.70 -12.81
CA TYR A 79 8.11 7.85 -13.83
C TYR A 79 8.67 6.44 -13.82
N GLN A 80 7.76 5.47 -13.87
CA GLN A 80 8.01 4.09 -14.26
C GLN A 80 7.44 3.88 -15.66
N ASP A 81 8.26 4.03 -16.70
CA ASP A 81 7.79 3.96 -18.09
C ASP A 81 7.55 2.52 -18.59
N SER A 82 8.13 1.54 -17.92
CA SER A 82 7.92 0.12 -18.21
C SER A 82 7.27 -0.58 -17.01
N PRO A 83 6.14 -1.27 -17.16
CA PRO A 83 5.41 -1.92 -16.06
C PRO A 83 6.14 -3.22 -15.62
N ARG A 84 7.24 -3.09 -14.88
CA ARG A 84 8.10 -4.19 -14.43
C ARG A 84 7.83 -4.65 -13.00
N GLY A 85 6.66 -4.35 -12.45
CA GLY A 85 6.25 -4.74 -11.09
C GLY A 85 6.49 -3.70 -10.02
N LEU A 86 6.03 -4.02 -8.79
CA LEU A 86 6.06 -3.12 -7.63
C LEU A 86 7.49 -2.81 -7.16
N GLY A 87 8.37 -3.81 -7.11
CA GLY A 87 9.77 -3.61 -6.75
C GLY A 87 10.47 -2.59 -7.67
N HIS A 88 10.20 -2.66 -8.97
CA HIS A 88 10.73 -1.70 -9.93
C HIS A 88 10.14 -0.30 -9.76
N ALA A 89 8.83 -0.18 -9.45
CA ALA A 89 8.22 1.11 -9.17
C ALA A 89 8.91 1.81 -7.98
N ILE A 90 9.15 1.07 -6.90
CA ILE A 90 9.88 1.59 -5.73
C ILE A 90 11.32 1.95 -6.11
N TRP A 91 11.99 1.11 -6.88
CA TRP A 91 13.37 1.38 -7.34
C TRP A 91 13.46 2.68 -8.17
N CYS A 92 12.47 3.01 -9.00
CA CYS A 92 12.42 4.27 -9.74
C CYS A 92 12.42 5.51 -8.82
N ALA A 93 11.98 5.39 -7.58
CA ALA A 93 11.97 6.48 -6.61
C ALA A 93 13.33 6.73 -5.94
N ARG A 94 14.35 5.86 -6.15
CA ARG A 94 15.62 5.86 -5.43
C ARG A 94 16.28 7.22 -5.38
N ASP A 95 16.44 7.88 -6.51
CA ASP A 95 17.14 9.16 -6.59
C ASP A 95 16.37 10.29 -5.89
N ALA A 96 15.03 10.24 -5.91
CA ALA A 96 14.16 11.19 -5.22
C ALA A 96 14.08 10.92 -3.71
N VAL A 97 14.29 9.69 -3.25
CA VAL A 97 14.39 9.33 -1.84
C VAL A 97 15.71 9.81 -1.24
N ASP A 98 16.76 9.92 -2.04
CA ASP A 98 18.05 10.54 -1.68
C ASP A 98 18.74 9.88 -0.45
N GLY A 99 18.71 8.55 -0.40
CA GLY A 99 19.39 7.78 0.65
C GLY A 99 18.78 7.86 2.04
N GLU A 100 17.60 8.49 2.21
CA GLU A 100 16.87 8.53 3.48
C GLU A 100 16.00 7.28 3.70
N PRO A 101 15.67 6.93 4.95
CA PRO A 101 14.60 5.96 5.20
C PRO A 101 13.26 6.54 4.76
N PHE A 102 12.38 5.68 4.23
CA PHE A 102 11.12 6.10 3.63
C PHE A 102 9.98 5.13 3.87
N ALA A 103 8.76 5.63 3.83
CA ALA A 103 7.56 4.82 3.85
C ALA A 103 7.12 4.44 2.42
N VAL A 104 6.37 3.35 2.28
CA VAL A 104 5.67 3.01 1.04
C VAL A 104 4.20 2.75 1.36
N LEU A 105 3.30 3.41 0.61
CA LEU A 105 1.86 3.26 0.73
C LEU A 105 1.28 2.80 -0.61
N LEU A 106 0.67 1.63 -0.63
CA LEU A 106 -0.02 1.16 -1.84
C LEU A 106 -1.35 1.90 -1.99
N PRO A 107 -1.63 2.56 -3.13
CA PRO A 107 -2.83 3.37 -3.32
C PRO A 107 -4.10 2.55 -3.52
N ASP A 108 -3.97 1.25 -3.78
CA ASP A 108 -5.09 0.30 -3.85
C ASP A 108 -5.37 -0.41 -2.52
N GLU A 109 -4.87 0.15 -1.43
CA GLU A 109 -5.23 -0.21 -0.06
C GLU A 109 -5.50 1.05 0.74
N ILE A 110 -6.73 1.21 1.25
CA ILE A 110 -7.13 2.34 2.08
C ILE A 110 -7.19 1.87 3.53
N MET A 111 -6.48 2.54 4.41
CA MET A 111 -6.52 2.31 5.86
C MET A 111 -7.54 3.26 6.52
N GLY A 112 -8.15 2.82 7.62
CA GLY A 112 -9.14 3.61 8.34
C GLY A 112 -8.57 4.88 8.97
N ASP A 113 -7.26 4.86 9.29
CA ASP A 113 -6.51 6.00 9.82
C ASP A 113 -4.99 5.80 9.63
N ALA A 114 -4.17 6.75 10.09
CA ALA A 114 -2.71 6.71 9.98
C ALA A 114 -2.02 5.94 11.13
N SER A 115 -2.75 5.25 12.00
CA SER A 115 -2.17 4.62 13.21
C SER A 115 -1.16 3.54 12.89
N LEU A 116 -1.43 2.71 11.88
CA LEU A 116 -0.52 1.66 11.43
C LEU A 116 0.78 2.26 10.87
N LEU A 117 0.69 3.22 9.96
CA LEU A 117 1.85 3.87 9.37
C LEU A 117 2.70 4.55 10.46
N THR A 118 2.06 5.28 11.36
CA THR A 118 2.73 5.90 12.51
C THR A 118 3.44 4.89 13.39
N ALA A 119 2.82 3.74 13.64
CA ALA A 119 3.41 2.66 14.44
C ALA A 119 4.61 2.01 13.73
N LEU A 120 4.54 1.81 12.41
CA LEU A 120 5.64 1.29 11.60
C LEU A 120 6.84 2.25 11.60
N VAL A 121 6.60 3.56 11.47
CA VAL A 121 7.66 4.58 11.57
C VAL A 121 8.36 4.51 12.93
N LYS A 122 7.60 4.49 14.03
CA LYS A 122 8.16 4.36 15.38
C LYS A 122 8.91 3.05 15.59
N LEU A 123 8.43 1.96 14.99
CA LEU A 123 9.10 0.66 15.07
C LEU A 123 10.44 0.72 14.35
N TYR A 124 10.50 1.31 13.14
CA TYR A 124 11.73 1.54 12.41
C TYR A 124 12.73 2.39 13.23
N GLU A 125 12.29 3.52 13.78
CA GLU A 125 13.13 4.42 14.57
C GLU A 125 13.74 3.73 15.82
N ARG A 126 13.01 2.79 16.41
CA ARG A 126 13.47 2.02 17.57
C ARG A 126 14.42 0.88 17.21
N THR A 127 14.20 0.22 16.08
CA THR A 127 14.89 -1.04 15.73
C THR A 127 15.94 -0.88 14.64
N ASN A 128 15.85 0.20 13.85
CA ASN A 128 16.58 0.39 12.60
C ASN A 128 16.41 -0.76 11.58
N LYS A 129 15.32 -1.55 11.72
CA LYS A 129 14.94 -2.62 10.79
C LYS A 129 13.77 -2.16 9.93
N SER A 130 13.76 -2.53 8.66
CA SER A 130 12.59 -2.33 7.79
C SER A 130 11.36 -2.93 8.43
N SER A 131 10.21 -2.25 8.35
CA SER A 131 8.98 -2.67 9.01
C SER A 131 7.80 -2.70 8.04
N ILE A 132 6.92 -3.69 8.23
CA ILE A 132 5.76 -3.91 7.35
C ILE A 132 4.47 -4.12 8.14
N GLY A 133 3.35 -3.68 7.56
CA GLY A 133 2.02 -3.95 8.08
C GLY A 133 1.59 -5.39 7.78
N LEU A 134 1.05 -6.06 8.79
CA LEU A 134 0.52 -7.42 8.71
C LEU A 134 -0.93 -7.46 9.18
N LYS A 135 -1.72 -8.36 8.60
CA LYS A 135 -3.10 -8.63 9.01
C LYS A 135 -3.38 -10.13 9.00
N LYS A 136 -4.20 -10.58 9.95
CA LYS A 136 -4.77 -11.93 9.90
C LYS A 136 -5.92 -11.97 8.90
N VAL A 137 -5.93 -13.00 8.08
CA VAL A 137 -7.02 -13.28 7.13
C VAL A 137 -7.45 -14.75 7.22
N ALA A 138 -8.60 -15.09 6.64
CA ALA A 138 -8.99 -16.49 6.51
C ALA A 138 -7.94 -17.25 5.66
N MET A 139 -7.64 -18.50 6.02
CA MET A 139 -6.62 -19.31 5.32
C MET A 139 -6.88 -19.41 3.82
N SER A 140 -8.15 -19.42 3.39
CA SER A 140 -8.54 -19.43 1.98
C SER A 140 -8.18 -18.16 1.21
N GLU A 141 -7.95 -17.05 1.90
CA GLU A 141 -7.63 -15.76 1.29
C GLU A 141 -6.13 -15.52 1.18
N VAL A 142 -5.30 -16.25 1.95
CA VAL A 142 -3.84 -16.07 2.03
C VAL A 142 -3.19 -16.12 0.65
N VAL A 143 -3.66 -16.98 -0.25
CA VAL A 143 -3.13 -17.19 -1.61
C VAL A 143 -3.20 -15.96 -2.51
N HIS A 144 -3.87 -14.90 -2.08
CA HIS A 144 -4.00 -13.64 -2.83
C HIS A 144 -2.98 -12.57 -2.43
N TYR A 145 -2.20 -12.81 -1.36
CA TYR A 145 -1.32 -11.83 -0.73
C TYR A 145 0.11 -12.35 -0.55
N GLY A 146 1.03 -11.45 -0.23
CA GLY A 146 2.31 -11.84 0.34
C GLY A 146 2.08 -12.46 1.74
N ASN A 147 2.48 -13.70 1.92
CA ASN A 147 2.34 -14.46 3.16
C ASN A 147 3.65 -14.45 3.94
N VAL A 148 3.59 -14.41 5.26
CA VAL A 148 4.77 -14.35 6.11
C VAL A 148 4.80 -15.47 7.14
N SER A 149 6.01 -16.00 7.43
CA SER A 149 6.28 -16.80 8.61
C SER A 149 6.92 -15.93 9.69
N VAL A 150 6.47 -16.10 10.93
CA VAL A 150 6.92 -15.32 12.08
C VAL A 150 7.71 -16.20 13.02
N ALA A 151 8.97 -15.82 13.28
CA ALA A 151 9.84 -16.53 14.22
C ALA A 151 9.46 -16.24 15.68
N ALA A 152 9.00 -15.01 15.96
CA ALA A 152 8.55 -14.58 17.30
C ALA A 152 7.52 -13.46 17.18
N LEU A 153 6.54 -13.46 18.08
CA LEU A 153 5.59 -12.38 18.28
C LEU A 153 5.79 -11.81 19.69
N SER A 154 6.16 -10.54 19.78
CA SER A 154 6.37 -9.85 21.05
C SER A 154 5.13 -9.08 21.50
N SER A 155 5.17 -8.55 22.73
CA SER A 155 4.15 -7.62 23.22
C SER A 155 3.98 -6.44 22.30
N GLY A 156 2.73 -6.02 22.01
CA GLY A 156 2.41 -4.96 21.07
C GLY A 156 2.32 -5.43 19.61
N ASN A 157 2.08 -6.73 19.38
CA ASN A 157 1.88 -7.31 18.05
C ASN A 157 3.06 -7.13 17.09
N VAL A 158 4.27 -6.96 17.62
CA VAL A 158 5.50 -6.87 16.80
C VAL A 158 5.99 -8.27 16.47
N ALA A 159 6.12 -8.56 15.19
CA ALA A 159 6.53 -9.84 14.64
C ALA A 159 7.97 -9.77 14.09
N SER A 160 8.84 -10.72 14.45
CA SER A 160 10.09 -10.98 13.75
C SER A 160 9.80 -11.89 12.57
N ILE A 161 10.03 -11.43 11.36
CA ILE A 161 9.68 -12.15 10.14
C ILE A 161 10.85 -13.02 9.71
N SER A 162 10.59 -14.30 9.46
CA SER A 162 11.60 -15.28 9.04
C SER A 162 11.48 -15.70 7.57
N GLN A 163 10.28 -15.56 6.99
CA GLN A 163 10.03 -15.93 5.60
C GLN A 163 8.93 -15.08 5.00
N VAL A 164 9.06 -14.78 3.70
CA VAL A 164 8.06 -14.06 2.89
C VAL A 164 7.85 -14.83 1.58
N ILE A 165 6.59 -15.09 1.22
CA ILE A 165 6.23 -15.79 -0.02
C ILE A 165 5.13 -14.98 -0.73
N GLU A 166 5.38 -14.59 -1.99
CA GLU A 166 4.37 -13.90 -2.80
C GLU A 166 3.31 -14.88 -3.31
N LYS A 167 2.04 -14.64 -2.94
CA LYS A 167 0.87 -15.40 -3.43
C LYS A 167 1.12 -16.91 -3.45
N PRO A 168 1.37 -17.53 -2.30
CA PRO A 168 1.73 -18.94 -2.21
C PRO A 168 0.62 -19.81 -2.81
N SER A 169 0.99 -20.95 -3.38
CA SER A 169 0.02 -22.02 -3.60
C SER A 169 -0.55 -22.51 -2.26
N PRO A 170 -1.70 -23.17 -2.21
CA PRO A 170 -2.28 -23.67 -0.95
C PRO A 170 -1.33 -24.55 -0.12
N SER A 171 -0.42 -25.27 -0.76
CA SER A 171 0.59 -26.13 -0.10
C SER A 171 1.79 -25.37 0.45
N GLU A 172 2.01 -24.13 0.01
CA GLU A 172 3.11 -23.26 0.44
C GLU A 172 2.70 -22.26 1.52
N VAL A 173 1.41 -22.20 1.86
CA VAL A 173 0.91 -21.27 2.90
C VAL A 173 1.56 -21.63 4.23
N VAL A 174 2.23 -20.64 4.86
CA VAL A 174 3.00 -20.83 6.09
C VAL A 174 2.30 -20.28 7.35
N SER A 175 1.30 -19.41 7.19
CA SER A 175 0.53 -18.82 8.30
C SER A 175 -0.76 -18.16 7.81
N ASP A 176 -1.58 -17.66 8.75
CA ASP A 176 -2.74 -16.80 8.51
C ASP A 176 -2.41 -15.30 8.37
N LEU A 177 -1.11 -14.94 8.41
CA LEU A 177 -0.63 -13.57 8.35
C LEU A 177 -0.25 -13.18 6.92
N VAL A 178 -0.79 -12.07 6.48
CA VAL A 178 -0.51 -11.50 5.16
C VAL A 178 0.00 -10.07 5.27
N ILE A 179 0.79 -9.68 4.27
CA ILE A 179 1.28 -8.32 4.12
C ILE A 179 0.16 -7.42 3.65
N ILE A 180 0.02 -6.27 4.28
CA ILE A 180 -0.86 -5.18 3.85
C ILE A 180 -0.01 -3.97 3.45
N GLY A 181 -0.46 -3.24 2.47
CA GLY A 181 0.29 -2.26 1.66
C GLY A 181 0.87 -1.06 2.39
N ARG A 182 1.42 -1.26 3.58
CA ARG A 182 2.16 -0.24 4.36
C ARG A 182 3.51 -0.78 4.79
N TYR A 183 4.55 -0.05 4.40
CA TYR A 183 5.95 -0.43 4.62
C TYR A 183 6.75 0.79 5.07
N VAL A 184 7.82 0.52 5.82
CA VAL A 184 8.89 1.47 6.11
C VAL A 184 10.21 0.79 5.81
N PHE A 185 11.02 1.39 4.96
CA PHE A 185 12.28 0.82 4.51
C PHE A 185 13.49 1.62 4.98
N ALA A 186 14.53 0.91 5.35
CA ALA A 186 15.88 1.43 5.37
C ALA A 186 16.39 1.62 3.92
N PRO A 187 17.29 2.58 3.65
CA PRO A 187 17.77 2.89 2.30
C PRO A 187 18.41 1.71 1.57
N ASN A 188 19.01 0.77 2.30
CA ASN A 188 19.64 -0.43 1.74
C ASN A 188 18.67 -1.37 1.01
N VAL A 189 17.37 -1.16 1.12
CA VAL A 189 16.38 -1.89 0.28
C VAL A 189 16.65 -1.68 -1.20
N PHE A 190 17.19 -0.53 -1.60
CA PHE A 190 17.50 -0.24 -3.00
C PHE A 190 18.64 -1.13 -3.54
N ASP A 191 19.59 -1.55 -2.71
CA ASP A 191 20.64 -2.50 -3.10
C ASP A 191 20.03 -3.86 -3.44
N ASN A 192 19.05 -4.32 -2.64
CA ASN A 192 18.33 -5.56 -2.91
C ASN A 192 17.49 -5.42 -4.19
N LEU A 193 16.77 -4.30 -4.35
CA LEU A 193 15.93 -4.07 -5.54
C LEU A 193 16.75 -3.98 -6.84
N ALA A 194 17.98 -3.47 -6.77
CA ALA A 194 18.87 -3.33 -7.93
C ALA A 194 19.32 -4.67 -8.52
N VAL A 195 19.42 -5.73 -7.70
CA VAL A 195 19.88 -7.07 -8.10
C VAL A 195 18.74 -8.07 -8.31
N LEU A 196 17.46 -7.64 -8.13
CA LEU A 196 16.33 -8.51 -8.36
C LEU A 196 16.27 -8.96 -9.81
N THR A 197 16.05 -10.24 -9.98
CA THR A 197 15.71 -10.85 -11.27
C THR A 197 14.19 -10.91 -11.41
N ALA A 198 13.71 -10.77 -12.64
CA ALA A 198 12.27 -10.88 -12.88
C ALA A 198 11.76 -12.28 -12.49
N GLY A 199 10.70 -12.31 -11.66
CA GLY A 199 10.02 -13.54 -11.26
C GLY A 199 9.19 -14.16 -12.40
N ALA A 200 8.34 -15.11 -12.07
CA ALA A 200 7.59 -15.94 -13.02
C ALA A 200 6.76 -15.15 -14.06
N ASN A 201 6.34 -13.92 -13.73
CA ASN A 201 5.54 -13.07 -14.63
C ASN A 201 6.37 -11.97 -15.30
N GLY A 202 7.70 -12.01 -15.23
CA GLY A 202 8.57 -10.94 -15.73
C GLY A 202 8.57 -9.68 -14.86
N GLU A 203 7.97 -9.72 -13.69
CA GLU A 203 7.88 -8.61 -12.74
C GLU A 203 8.94 -8.72 -11.64
N LEU A 204 9.47 -7.57 -11.20
CA LEU A 204 10.31 -7.46 -10.02
C LEU A 204 9.40 -7.35 -8.80
N GLN A 205 9.24 -8.47 -8.09
CA GLN A 205 8.36 -8.54 -6.93
C GLN A 205 9.04 -7.88 -5.72
N LEU A 206 8.30 -7.04 -5.00
CA LEU A 206 8.79 -6.46 -3.75
C LEU A 206 9.06 -7.54 -2.69
N THR A 207 8.25 -8.58 -2.66
CA THR A 207 8.36 -9.71 -1.72
C THR A 207 9.69 -10.46 -1.82
N ASP A 208 10.34 -10.48 -2.98
CA ASP A 208 11.68 -11.06 -3.12
C ASP A 208 12.72 -10.25 -2.32
N SER A 209 12.62 -8.91 -2.37
CA SER A 209 13.46 -8.04 -1.52
C SER A 209 13.14 -8.19 -0.04
N LEU A 210 11.84 -8.32 0.32
CA LEU A 210 11.43 -8.58 1.70
C LEU A 210 11.97 -9.92 2.22
N GLN A 211 12.03 -10.95 1.39
CA GLN A 211 12.62 -12.24 1.75
C GLN A 211 14.12 -12.11 2.06
N VAL A 212 14.87 -11.33 1.28
CA VAL A 212 16.29 -11.05 1.57
C VAL A 212 16.44 -10.33 2.91
N LEU A 213 15.60 -9.32 3.18
CA LEU A 213 15.61 -8.59 4.46
C LEU A 213 15.24 -9.52 5.65
N ALA A 214 14.28 -10.42 5.47
CA ALA A 214 13.89 -11.39 6.49
C ALA A 214 15.04 -12.34 6.83
N GLN A 215 15.74 -12.89 5.82
CA GLN A 215 16.89 -13.76 6.00
C GLN A 215 18.07 -13.05 6.69
N ALA A 216 18.21 -11.73 6.50
CA ALA A 216 19.22 -10.90 7.14
C ALA A 216 18.83 -10.41 8.55
N ASP A 217 17.73 -10.89 9.13
CA ASP A 217 17.13 -10.38 10.38
C ASP A 217 16.91 -8.86 10.38
N SER A 218 16.59 -8.30 9.21
CA SER A 218 16.43 -6.86 8.98
C SER A 218 14.97 -6.47 8.66
N LEU A 219 14.02 -7.40 8.89
CA LEU A 219 12.59 -7.20 8.64
C LEU A 219 11.77 -7.54 9.87
N VAL A 220 10.91 -6.59 10.28
CA VAL A 220 9.92 -6.76 11.35
C VAL A 220 8.53 -6.38 10.85
N GLY A 221 7.49 -6.80 11.56
CA GLY A 221 6.12 -6.47 11.18
C GLY A 221 5.27 -6.04 12.36
N ILE A 222 4.17 -5.34 12.09
CA ILE A 222 3.11 -5.08 13.07
C ILE A 222 1.86 -5.80 12.61
N VAL A 223 1.35 -6.73 13.42
CA VAL A 223 0.05 -7.35 13.20
C VAL A 223 -1.04 -6.37 13.67
N SER A 224 -1.88 -5.93 12.75
CA SER A 224 -2.87 -4.88 12.98
C SER A 224 -4.28 -5.34 12.64
N ASP A 225 -5.23 -4.93 13.49
CA ASP A 225 -6.67 -5.09 13.24
C ASP A 225 -7.29 -3.84 12.60
N ILE A 226 -6.46 -2.92 12.08
CA ILE A 226 -6.93 -1.70 11.42
C ILE A 226 -8.00 -1.99 10.36
N THR A 227 -9.00 -1.13 10.27
CA THR A 227 -9.96 -1.17 9.17
C THR A 227 -9.19 -0.95 7.86
N ARG A 228 -9.33 -1.90 6.94
CA ARG A 228 -8.67 -1.89 5.64
C ARG A 228 -9.69 -2.15 4.54
N TYR A 229 -9.66 -1.32 3.52
CA TYR A 229 -10.40 -1.51 2.28
C TYR A 229 -9.44 -1.85 1.15
N ASP A 230 -9.85 -2.75 0.27
CA ASP A 230 -9.10 -3.16 -0.93
C ASP A 230 -9.82 -2.67 -2.20
N PRO A 231 -9.66 -1.39 -2.58
CA PRO A 231 -10.19 -0.85 -3.83
C PRO A 231 -9.41 -1.32 -5.06
N GLY A 232 -8.62 -2.38 -4.97
CA GLY A 232 -7.94 -3.01 -6.10
C GLY A 232 -8.87 -3.83 -7.03
N THR A 233 -10.16 -3.92 -6.69
CA THR A 233 -11.20 -4.58 -7.48
C THR A 233 -12.49 -3.73 -7.53
N PRO A 234 -13.35 -3.86 -8.58
CA PRO A 234 -14.62 -3.13 -8.64
C PRO A 234 -15.52 -3.36 -7.42
N MET A 235 -15.58 -4.59 -6.90
CA MET A 235 -16.36 -4.89 -5.69
C MET A 235 -15.73 -4.24 -4.45
N GLY A 236 -14.40 -4.21 -4.37
CA GLY A 236 -13.68 -3.53 -3.28
C GLY A 236 -13.93 -2.03 -3.27
N VAL A 237 -13.93 -1.37 -4.45
CA VAL A 237 -14.32 0.05 -4.59
C VAL A 237 -15.74 0.28 -4.08
N LEU A 238 -16.69 -0.56 -4.48
CA LEU A 238 -18.10 -0.42 -4.06
C LEU A 238 -18.24 -0.56 -2.53
N ARG A 239 -17.58 -1.56 -1.93
CA ARG A 239 -17.60 -1.76 -0.47
C ARG A 239 -16.96 -0.57 0.25
N ALA A 240 -15.78 -0.15 -0.17
CA ALA A 240 -15.11 1.00 0.42
C ALA A 240 -15.97 2.28 0.31
N ALA A 241 -16.61 2.51 -0.84
CA ALA A 241 -17.47 3.67 -1.05
C ALA A 241 -18.69 3.64 -0.11
N ILE A 242 -19.33 2.49 0.09
CA ILE A 242 -20.47 2.36 1.01
C ILE A 242 -20.01 2.60 2.45
N ASP A 243 -19.00 1.86 2.91
CA ASP A 243 -18.57 1.89 4.30
C ASP A 243 -18.03 3.27 4.70
N ILE A 244 -17.19 3.88 3.87
CA ILE A 244 -16.65 5.24 4.10
C ILE A 244 -17.77 6.26 4.08
N SER A 245 -18.73 6.18 3.13
CA SER A 245 -19.86 7.11 3.08
C SER A 245 -20.76 7.00 4.31
N LEU A 246 -20.95 5.80 4.87
CA LEU A 246 -21.76 5.60 6.09
C LEU A 246 -21.16 6.30 7.32
N THR A 247 -19.84 6.51 7.37
CA THR A 247 -19.18 7.22 8.48
C THR A 247 -19.23 8.74 8.35
N ARG A 248 -19.63 9.28 7.20
CA ARG A 248 -19.65 10.72 6.93
C ARG A 248 -20.90 11.40 7.47
N ASN A 249 -20.74 12.58 8.04
CA ASN A 249 -21.87 13.37 8.57
C ASN A 249 -22.80 13.93 7.50
N ASP A 250 -22.28 14.20 6.29
CA ASP A 250 -23.01 14.84 5.19
C ASP A 250 -23.90 13.86 4.41
N VAL A 251 -23.52 12.58 4.28
CA VAL A 251 -24.24 11.59 3.46
C VAL A 251 -24.63 10.34 4.24
N GLY A 252 -23.94 10.00 5.32
CA GLY A 252 -24.13 8.74 6.06
C GLY A 252 -25.56 8.49 6.50
N PRO A 253 -26.26 9.43 7.16
CA PRO A 253 -27.65 9.22 7.60
C PRO A 253 -28.62 8.97 6.44
N GLN A 254 -28.45 9.65 5.30
CA GLN A 254 -29.26 9.46 4.11
C GLN A 254 -29.02 8.09 3.48
N LEU A 255 -27.75 7.71 3.34
CA LEU A 255 -27.35 6.41 2.79
C LEU A 255 -27.85 5.27 3.66
N GLN A 256 -27.70 5.37 4.97
CA GLN A 256 -28.22 4.37 5.92
C GLN A 256 -29.73 4.18 5.77
N SER A 257 -30.50 5.28 5.78
CA SER A 257 -31.96 5.24 5.62
C SER A 257 -32.38 4.60 4.29
N TRP A 258 -31.65 4.88 3.21
CA TRP A 258 -31.91 4.30 1.90
C TRP A 258 -31.62 2.79 1.88
N LEU A 259 -30.50 2.35 2.47
CA LEU A 259 -30.13 0.92 2.58
C LEU A 259 -31.17 0.15 3.41
N GLU A 260 -31.58 0.70 4.58
CA GLU A 260 -32.60 0.08 5.41
C GLU A 260 -33.93 -0.09 4.66
N ALA A 261 -34.38 0.96 3.96
CA ALA A 261 -35.62 0.90 3.18
C ALA A 261 -35.53 -0.13 2.05
N LYS A 262 -34.37 -0.28 1.42
CA LYS A 262 -34.14 -1.22 0.32
C LYS A 262 -34.15 -2.69 0.77
N PHE A 263 -33.67 -2.99 1.98
CA PHE A 263 -33.53 -4.34 2.50
C PHE A 263 -34.61 -4.74 3.52
N ARG A 264 -35.48 -3.83 3.92
CA ARG A 264 -36.73 -4.19 4.61
C ARG A 264 -37.66 -4.87 3.60
N LYS A 265 -37.65 -6.20 3.58
CA LYS A 265 -38.70 -7.01 2.94
C LYS A 265 -39.69 -7.47 3.95
#